data_9c29b40c0498d4751ac9ac147a8fe449
#
_entry.id   9c29b40c0498d4751ac9ac147a8fe449
#
_cell.length_a   1.000
_cell.length_b   1.000
_cell.length_c   1.000
_cell.angle_alpha   90.00
_cell.angle_beta   90.00
_cell.angle_gamma   90.00
#
_symmetry.space_group_name_H-M   'P 1'
#
loop_
_entity.id
_entity.type
_entity.pdbx_description
1 polymer ?
#
loop_
_entity_poly.entity_id
_entity_poly.type
_entity_poly.pdbx_seq_one_letter_code
_entity_poly.pdbx_strand_id
1 'polypeptide(L)'
;MKFILHNLHMIWSRLRSNGWVLAELFLVFIVMWFLCDSLGCLKYTFYRPLGYSIDHVYQLNTIIGGVTSDTTLTNADRYLRALRKLEQEPSVEAAALCYWSLPMSGNNSDNSLAAQDTIGVNARIILTTGGYIDVFRMSDDPQRPFAKTPAGENNVMLSQAAVDRFKKRMPTFSLDTPLSYYGDTTSVVTQGGKIEAFRSYRYGSD
;
A
#
# COMPACT_ATOMS: atom_id res chain seq x y z
N MET A 1 35.65 -24.69 48.42
CA MET A 1 35.59 -23.24 48.22
C MET A 1 36.87 -22.65 47.60
N LYS A 2 38.06 -22.97 48.05
CA LYS A 2 39.34 -22.47 47.48
C LYS A 2 39.56 -22.86 46.00
N PHE A 3 39.10 -24.04 45.55
CA PHE A 3 39.25 -24.50 44.18
C PHE A 3 38.39 -23.70 43.17
N ILE A 4 37.17 -23.31 43.55
CA ILE A 4 36.28 -22.50 42.73
C ILE A 4 36.83 -21.08 42.55
N LEU A 5 37.33 -20.49 43.65
CA LEU A 5 37.96 -19.17 43.63
C LEU A 5 39.23 -19.14 42.75
N HIS A 6 40.04 -20.19 42.80
CA HIS A 6 41.24 -20.32 41.98
C HIS A 6 40.88 -20.42 40.49
N ASN A 7 39.90 -21.23 40.15
CA ASN A 7 39.44 -21.34 38.76
C ASN A 7 38.83 -20.03 38.23
N LEU A 8 38.07 -19.32 39.05
CA LEU A 8 37.52 -18.00 38.70
C LEU A 8 38.66 -16.99 38.49
N HIS A 9 39.70 -17.00 39.31
CA HIS A 9 40.83 -16.10 39.11
C HIS A 9 41.63 -16.42 37.85
N MET A 10 41.81 -17.71 37.53
CA MET A 10 42.44 -18.12 36.26
C MET A 10 41.60 -17.70 35.03
N ILE A 11 40.29 -17.89 35.11
CA ILE A 11 39.39 -17.45 34.04
C ILE A 11 39.47 -15.93 33.87
N TRP A 12 39.46 -15.18 34.95
CA TRP A 12 39.53 -13.71 34.92
C TRP A 12 40.87 -13.20 34.36
N SER A 13 41.98 -13.81 34.72
CA SER A 13 43.31 -13.44 34.17
C SER A 13 43.41 -13.74 32.68
N ARG A 14 42.85 -14.87 32.21
CA ARG A 14 42.79 -15.23 30.80
C ARG A 14 41.81 -14.35 30.01
N LEU A 15 40.68 -13.97 30.60
CA LEU A 15 39.75 -13.01 30.03
C LEU A 15 40.40 -11.64 29.76
N ARG A 16 41.24 -11.19 30.70
CA ARG A 16 41.96 -9.93 30.52
C ARG A 16 43.01 -10.00 29.39
N SER A 17 43.69 -11.16 29.26
CA SER A 17 44.64 -11.40 28.17
C SER A 17 43.96 -11.59 26.80
N ASN A 18 42.82 -12.28 26.78
CA ASN A 18 42.10 -12.63 25.56
C ASN A 18 40.86 -11.75 25.32
N GLY A 19 40.73 -10.63 26.05
CA GLY A 19 39.61 -9.72 25.97
C GLY A 19 39.36 -9.20 24.56
N TRP A 20 40.41 -9.04 23.78
CA TRP A 20 40.32 -8.66 22.38
C TRP A 20 39.56 -9.71 21.52
N VAL A 21 39.90 -10.98 21.69
CA VAL A 21 39.25 -12.10 21.00
C VAL A 21 37.75 -12.19 21.33
N LEU A 22 37.43 -11.98 22.65
CA LEU A 22 36.02 -11.92 23.05
C LEU A 22 35.27 -10.74 22.46
N ALA A 23 35.90 -9.57 22.36
CA ALA A 23 35.29 -8.39 21.72
C ALA A 23 35.07 -8.63 20.23
N GLU A 24 36.02 -9.27 19.55
CA GLU A 24 35.91 -9.63 18.13
C GLU A 24 34.77 -10.66 17.90
N LEU A 25 34.71 -11.71 18.70
CA LEU A 25 33.62 -12.69 18.64
C LEU A 25 32.25 -12.05 18.89
N PHE A 26 32.18 -11.14 19.87
CA PHE A 26 30.94 -10.42 20.16
C PHE A 26 30.51 -9.54 18.98
N LEU A 27 31.46 -8.86 18.36
CA LEU A 27 31.20 -8.04 17.18
C LEU A 27 30.70 -8.88 16.00
N VAL A 28 31.35 -10.02 15.73
CA VAL A 28 30.93 -10.97 14.70
C VAL A 28 29.52 -11.48 15.01
N PHE A 29 29.22 -11.80 16.27
CA PHE A 29 27.89 -12.24 16.67
C PHE A 29 26.82 -11.16 16.42
N ILE A 30 27.10 -9.89 16.75
CA ILE A 30 26.18 -8.77 16.48
C ILE A 30 25.93 -8.62 14.99
N VAL A 31 26.99 -8.67 14.16
CA VAL A 31 26.83 -8.56 12.71
C VAL A 31 26.03 -9.72 12.14
N MET A 32 26.32 -10.94 12.58
CA MET A 32 25.56 -12.13 12.16
C MET A 32 24.09 -12.06 12.58
N TRP A 33 23.83 -11.62 13.80
CA TRP A 33 22.47 -11.40 14.29
C TRP A 33 21.72 -10.40 13.41
N PHE A 34 22.33 -9.25 13.16
CA PHE A 34 21.72 -8.22 12.31
C PHE A 34 21.44 -8.72 10.88
N LEU A 35 22.36 -9.49 10.30
CA LEU A 35 22.16 -10.08 8.97
C LEU A 35 21.02 -11.11 8.99
N CYS A 36 20.96 -11.99 9.97
CA CYS A 36 19.89 -12.97 10.09
C CYS A 36 18.52 -12.32 10.28
N ASP A 37 18.43 -11.29 11.13
CA ASP A 37 17.20 -10.54 11.36
C ASP A 37 16.75 -9.81 10.09
N SER A 38 17.68 -9.14 9.41
CA SER A 38 17.41 -8.43 8.14
C SER A 38 16.94 -9.39 7.04
N LEU A 39 17.59 -10.55 6.90
CA LEU A 39 17.18 -11.57 5.93
C LEU A 39 15.82 -12.18 6.29
N GLY A 40 15.56 -12.41 7.58
CA GLY A 40 14.27 -12.89 8.07
C GLY A 40 13.15 -11.90 7.77
N CYS A 41 13.36 -10.63 8.04
CA CYS A 41 12.43 -9.55 7.76
C CYS A 41 12.19 -9.41 6.24
N LEU A 42 13.26 -9.44 5.44
CA LEU A 42 13.18 -9.40 3.98
C LEU A 42 12.34 -10.57 3.43
N LYS A 43 12.64 -11.79 3.89
CA LYS A 43 11.91 -13.00 3.49
C LYS A 43 10.44 -12.89 3.87
N TYR A 44 10.13 -12.53 5.11
CA TYR A 44 8.76 -12.34 5.58
C TYR A 44 8.01 -11.32 4.72
N THR A 45 8.64 -10.18 4.45
CA THR A 45 8.04 -9.11 3.64
C THR A 45 7.83 -9.53 2.19
N PHE A 46 8.77 -10.31 1.62
CA PHE A 46 8.70 -10.77 0.23
C PHE A 46 7.57 -11.78 0.00
N TYR A 47 7.40 -12.73 0.92
CA TYR A 47 6.41 -13.81 0.78
C TYR A 47 5.02 -13.46 1.30
N ARG A 48 4.86 -12.29 1.93
CA ARG A 48 3.55 -11.86 2.39
C ARG A 48 2.63 -11.58 1.20
N PRO A 49 1.36 -12.04 1.23
CA PRO A 49 0.42 -11.79 0.13
C PRO A 49 0.23 -10.29 -0.10
N LEU A 50 0.18 -9.89 -1.36
CA LEU A 50 0.02 -8.50 -1.78
C LEU A 50 -1.45 -8.05 -1.72
N GLY A 51 -2.39 -9.00 -1.75
CA GLY A 51 -3.83 -8.73 -1.86
C GLY A 51 -4.28 -8.43 -3.29
N TYR A 52 -3.41 -8.59 -4.27
CA TYR A 52 -3.71 -8.39 -5.69
C TYR A 52 -2.77 -9.23 -6.57
N SER A 53 -3.16 -9.45 -7.83
CA SER A 53 -2.33 -10.10 -8.85
C SER A 53 -1.82 -9.07 -9.85
N ILE A 54 -0.58 -9.26 -10.30
CA ILE A 54 0.04 -8.48 -11.39
C ILE A 54 0.28 -9.35 -12.63
N ASP A 55 -0.20 -10.58 -12.61
CA ASP A 55 0.00 -11.52 -13.72
C ASP A 55 -0.78 -11.03 -14.95
N HIS A 56 -0.07 -10.90 -16.06
CA HIS A 56 -0.61 -10.40 -17.33
C HIS A 56 -1.14 -8.96 -17.29
N VAL A 57 -0.71 -8.16 -16.29
CA VAL A 57 -1.03 -6.74 -16.21
C VAL A 57 0.01 -5.93 -16.96
N TYR A 58 -0.43 -5.10 -17.89
CA TYR A 58 0.42 -4.24 -18.71
C TYR A 58 0.13 -2.78 -18.42
N GLN A 59 1.18 -2.00 -18.22
CA GLN A 59 1.08 -0.56 -18.06
C GLN A 59 1.33 0.13 -19.41
N LEU A 60 0.37 0.91 -19.86
CA LEU A 60 0.51 1.77 -21.01
C LEU A 60 0.74 3.21 -20.54
N ASN A 61 1.96 3.71 -20.74
CA ASN A 61 2.24 5.13 -20.52
C ASN A 61 1.95 5.89 -21.82
N THR A 62 0.77 6.47 -21.91
CA THR A 62 0.41 7.24 -23.09
C THR A 62 0.23 8.71 -22.72
N ILE A 63 0.92 9.58 -23.46
CA ILE A 63 0.57 10.99 -23.50
C ILE A 63 -0.43 11.13 -24.63
N ILE A 64 -1.73 11.18 -24.31
CA ILE A 64 -2.77 11.49 -25.31
C ILE A 64 -2.72 13.00 -25.56
N GLY A 65 -1.58 13.48 -26.02
CA GLY A 65 -1.29 14.86 -26.35
C GLY A 65 -0.91 15.05 -27.82
N GLY A 66 -1.32 14.13 -28.67
CA GLY A 66 -1.19 14.29 -30.12
C GLY A 66 -2.24 15.26 -30.65
N VAL A 67 -1.82 16.09 -31.57
CA VAL A 67 -2.59 17.02 -32.38
C VAL A 67 -3.84 16.33 -32.97
N THR A 68 -4.89 16.18 -32.16
CA THR A 68 -6.20 15.91 -32.70
C THR A 68 -6.86 17.25 -32.89
N SER A 69 -7.29 17.50 -34.10
CA SER A 69 -8.01 18.71 -34.56
C SER A 69 -9.33 18.96 -33.80
N ASP A 70 -9.69 18.09 -32.90
CA ASP A 70 -10.90 18.18 -32.07
C ASP A 70 -10.58 18.88 -30.74
N THR A 71 -10.65 20.20 -30.77
CA THR A 71 -10.44 21.07 -29.60
C THR A 71 -11.63 21.08 -28.63
N THR A 72 -12.71 20.39 -28.98
CA THR A 72 -13.94 20.37 -28.15
C THR A 72 -13.89 19.37 -27.00
N LEU A 73 -12.99 18.37 -27.06
CA LEU A 73 -12.88 17.33 -26.06
C LEU A 73 -11.84 17.69 -24.99
N THR A 74 -12.24 17.51 -23.75
CA THR A 74 -11.29 17.58 -22.62
C THR A 74 -10.30 16.42 -22.68
N ASN A 75 -9.14 16.57 -22.04
CA ASN A 75 -8.18 15.47 -21.92
C ASN A 75 -8.81 14.27 -21.22
N ALA A 76 -9.66 14.48 -20.22
CA ALA A 76 -10.39 13.42 -19.53
C ALA A 76 -11.26 12.60 -20.47
N ASP A 77 -12.01 13.26 -21.36
CA ASP A 77 -12.87 12.58 -22.35
C ASP A 77 -12.05 11.73 -23.31
N ARG A 78 -10.87 12.20 -23.71
CA ARG A 78 -9.97 11.46 -24.60
C ARG A 78 -9.46 10.19 -23.93
N TYR A 79 -9.04 10.26 -22.65
CA TYR A 79 -8.62 9.10 -21.90
C TYR A 79 -9.77 8.11 -21.70
N LEU A 80 -10.96 8.57 -21.36
CA LEU A 80 -12.14 7.71 -21.20
C LEU A 80 -12.55 7.05 -22.53
N ARG A 81 -12.43 7.74 -23.67
CA ARG A 81 -12.65 7.12 -24.99
C ARG A 81 -11.62 6.05 -25.32
N ALA A 82 -10.34 6.30 -25.00
CA ALA A 82 -9.29 5.32 -25.17
C ALA A 82 -9.53 4.08 -24.31
N LEU A 83 -9.92 4.27 -23.04
CA LEU A 83 -10.29 3.20 -22.14
C LEU A 83 -11.41 2.33 -22.72
N ARG A 84 -12.51 2.94 -23.15
CA ARG A 84 -13.64 2.22 -23.76
C ARG A 84 -13.25 1.42 -25.00
N LYS A 85 -12.32 1.92 -25.81
CA LYS A 85 -11.81 1.16 -26.96
C LYS A 85 -11.00 -0.05 -26.51
N LEU A 86 -10.17 0.09 -25.48
CA LEU A 86 -9.41 -1.04 -24.92
C LEU A 86 -10.35 -2.11 -24.34
N GLU A 87 -11.39 -1.71 -23.63
CA GLU A 87 -12.39 -2.62 -23.08
C GLU A 87 -13.21 -3.38 -24.14
N GLN A 88 -13.27 -2.87 -25.36
CA GLN A 88 -13.94 -3.52 -26.50
C GLN A 88 -13.04 -4.55 -27.20
N GLU A 89 -11.75 -4.54 -26.95
CA GLU A 89 -10.82 -5.49 -27.57
C GLU A 89 -10.98 -6.89 -26.95
N PRO A 90 -11.25 -7.95 -27.75
CA PRO A 90 -11.50 -9.29 -27.22
C PRO A 90 -10.34 -9.90 -26.43
N SER A 91 -9.12 -9.38 -26.62
CA SER A 91 -7.91 -9.82 -25.92
C SER A 91 -7.71 -9.14 -24.57
N VAL A 92 -8.53 -8.14 -24.23
CA VAL A 92 -8.43 -7.37 -22.99
C VAL A 92 -9.54 -7.79 -22.03
N GLU A 93 -9.17 -8.40 -20.91
CA GLU A 93 -10.11 -8.84 -19.89
C GLU A 93 -10.67 -7.67 -19.09
N ALA A 94 -9.80 -6.72 -18.72
CA ALA A 94 -10.17 -5.52 -17.99
C ALA A 94 -9.17 -4.39 -18.29
N ALA A 95 -9.62 -3.16 -18.21
CA ALA A 95 -8.77 -2.00 -18.33
C ALA A 95 -9.14 -0.93 -17.31
N ALA A 96 -8.15 -0.14 -16.90
CA ALA A 96 -8.37 0.95 -15.96
C ALA A 96 -7.43 2.12 -16.24
N LEU A 97 -7.91 3.33 -15.97
CA LEU A 97 -7.06 4.51 -15.89
C LEU A 97 -6.64 4.68 -14.44
N CYS A 98 -5.36 4.94 -14.24
CA CYS A 98 -4.81 5.21 -12.92
C CYS A 98 -3.95 6.47 -12.98
N TYR A 99 -4.16 7.37 -12.01
CA TYR A 99 -3.40 8.60 -11.93
C TYR A 99 -2.33 8.48 -10.85
N TRP A 100 -1.07 8.43 -11.26
CA TRP A 100 0.15 8.50 -10.43
C TRP A 100 0.41 7.37 -9.42
N SER A 101 -0.54 6.53 -9.09
CA SER A 101 -0.43 5.59 -7.98
C SER A 101 -0.62 4.14 -8.43
N LEU A 102 0.29 3.65 -9.27
CA LEU A 102 0.33 2.23 -9.57
C LEU A 102 0.99 1.45 -8.44
N PRO A 103 0.54 0.22 -8.16
CA PRO A 103 1.23 -0.64 -7.23
C PRO A 103 2.70 -0.80 -7.62
N MET A 104 3.61 -0.70 -6.67
CA MET A 104 5.06 -0.82 -6.85
C MET A 104 5.74 0.21 -7.75
N SER A 105 5.06 1.26 -8.16
CA SER A 105 5.67 2.30 -9.02
C SER A 105 6.60 3.26 -8.27
N GLY A 106 6.61 3.22 -6.95
CA GLY A 106 7.36 4.19 -6.14
C GLY A 106 6.67 5.55 -6.01
N ASN A 107 5.62 5.81 -6.78
CA ASN A 107 4.85 7.04 -6.69
C ASN A 107 3.75 6.92 -5.64
N ASN A 108 3.66 7.91 -4.77
CA ASN A 108 2.66 8.01 -3.71
C ASN A 108 1.81 9.24 -3.90
N SER A 109 0.53 9.07 -3.65
CA SER A 109 -0.36 10.18 -3.36
C SER A 109 -0.88 9.98 -1.94
N ASP A 110 -0.18 10.55 -0.98
CA ASP A 110 -0.64 10.54 0.41
C ASP A 110 -1.54 11.75 0.62
N ASN A 111 -2.74 11.52 1.09
CA ASN A 111 -3.68 12.58 1.42
C ASN A 111 -4.45 12.21 2.69
N SER A 112 -5.13 13.17 3.27
CA SER A 112 -5.95 12.96 4.46
C SER A 112 -7.40 12.87 4.08
N LEU A 113 -8.04 11.77 4.49
CA LEU A 113 -9.50 11.63 4.45
C LEU A 113 -10.07 12.02 5.80
N ALA A 114 -11.13 12.81 5.82
CA ALA A 114 -11.81 13.23 7.03
C ALA A 114 -13.20 12.60 7.10
N ALA A 115 -13.55 12.12 8.29
CA ALA A 115 -14.90 11.76 8.64
C ALA A 115 -15.54 12.90 9.46
N GLN A 116 -16.73 13.32 9.09
CA GLN A 116 -17.46 14.42 9.75
C GLN A 116 -16.62 15.71 9.86
N ASP A 117 -15.81 16.00 8.85
CA ASP A 117 -14.96 17.20 8.69
C ASP A 117 -13.92 17.46 9.79
N THR A 118 -13.86 16.62 10.80
CA THR A 118 -13.00 16.83 11.98
C THR A 118 -11.99 15.73 12.23
N ILE A 119 -12.32 14.49 11.88
CA ILE A 119 -11.47 13.33 12.18
C ILE A 119 -10.73 12.89 10.92
N GLY A 120 -9.56 13.47 10.71
CA GLY A 120 -8.70 13.13 9.58
C GLY A 120 -7.85 11.88 9.82
N VAL A 121 -7.74 11.04 8.81
CA VAL A 121 -6.81 9.89 8.75
C VAL A 121 -5.97 10.02 7.51
N ASN A 122 -4.64 10.04 7.69
CA ASN A 122 -3.72 9.99 6.55
C ASN A 122 -3.82 8.62 5.90
N ALA A 123 -4.10 8.61 4.62
CA ALA A 123 -4.22 7.40 3.82
C ALA A 123 -3.53 7.61 2.47
N ARG A 124 -3.03 6.52 1.94
CA ARG A 124 -2.58 6.49 0.55
C ARG A 124 -3.80 6.41 -0.35
N ILE A 125 -3.91 7.36 -1.28
CA ILE A 125 -5.04 7.46 -2.18
C ILE A 125 -4.59 7.04 -3.58
N ILE A 126 -5.33 6.13 -4.18
CA ILE A 126 -5.19 5.72 -5.57
C ILE A 126 -6.39 6.27 -6.33
N LEU A 127 -6.14 7.23 -7.20
CA LEU A 127 -7.16 7.77 -8.09
C LEU A 127 -7.23 6.89 -9.34
N THR A 128 -8.38 6.24 -9.55
CA THR A 128 -8.53 5.27 -10.62
C THR A 128 -9.99 5.15 -11.08
N THR A 129 -10.19 4.54 -12.23
CA THR A 129 -11.53 4.13 -12.68
C THR A 129 -11.92 2.79 -12.06
N GLY A 130 -13.23 2.47 -12.09
CA GLY A 130 -13.78 1.27 -11.44
C GLY A 130 -13.20 -0.07 -11.94
N GLY A 131 -12.62 -0.13 -13.13
CA GLY A 131 -11.98 -1.34 -13.64
C GLY A 131 -10.67 -1.73 -12.96
N TYR A 132 -10.12 -0.87 -12.09
CA TYR A 132 -8.85 -1.12 -11.39
C TYR A 132 -8.87 -2.41 -10.55
N ILE A 133 -9.99 -2.69 -9.90
CA ILE A 133 -10.17 -3.88 -9.07
C ILE A 133 -10.10 -5.14 -9.91
N ASP A 134 -10.75 -5.12 -11.07
CA ASP A 134 -10.77 -6.26 -11.99
C ASP A 134 -9.38 -6.49 -12.59
N VAL A 135 -8.69 -5.41 -13.01
CA VAL A 135 -7.33 -5.49 -13.58
C VAL A 135 -6.35 -6.13 -12.60
N PHE A 136 -6.43 -5.77 -11.33
CA PHE A 136 -5.53 -6.30 -10.29
C PHE A 136 -6.12 -7.51 -9.55
N ARG A 137 -7.31 -7.99 -9.94
CA ARG A 137 -8.01 -9.12 -9.32
C ARG A 137 -8.02 -9.00 -7.79
N MET A 138 -8.35 -7.80 -7.31
CA MET A 138 -8.41 -7.54 -5.89
C MET A 138 -9.60 -8.24 -5.28
N SER A 139 -9.40 -8.83 -4.09
CA SER A 139 -10.50 -9.36 -3.31
C SER A 139 -11.23 -8.23 -2.60
N ASP A 140 -12.47 -7.99 -2.98
CA ASP A 140 -13.38 -7.12 -2.27
C ASP A 140 -14.14 -7.88 -1.17
N ASP A 141 -14.81 -7.13 -0.28
CA ASP A 141 -15.65 -7.73 0.74
C ASP A 141 -16.94 -8.29 0.07
N PRO A 142 -17.18 -9.63 0.12
CA PRO A 142 -18.37 -10.22 -0.51
C PRO A 142 -19.69 -9.65 0.00
N GLN A 143 -19.69 -9.13 1.24
CA GLN A 143 -20.89 -8.52 1.83
C GLN A 143 -21.12 -7.09 1.34
N ARG A 144 -20.08 -6.45 0.82
CA ARG A 144 -20.14 -5.09 0.30
C ARG A 144 -19.23 -4.91 -0.90
N PRO A 145 -19.57 -5.53 -2.03
CA PRO A 145 -18.78 -5.44 -3.25
C PRO A 145 -18.71 -3.99 -3.72
N PHE A 146 -17.61 -3.67 -4.38
CA PHE A 146 -17.43 -2.34 -4.96
C PHE A 146 -18.43 -2.09 -6.08
N ALA A 147 -19.28 -1.11 -5.89
CA ALA A 147 -20.17 -0.64 -6.94
C ALA A 147 -19.34 0.15 -7.98
N LYS A 148 -19.26 -0.37 -9.19
CA LYS A 148 -18.70 0.40 -10.33
C LYS A 148 -19.60 1.60 -10.58
N THR A 149 -19.15 2.77 -10.19
CA THR A 149 -19.89 4.00 -10.38
C THR A 149 -19.66 4.60 -11.75
N PRO A 150 -20.67 5.26 -12.31
CA PRO A 150 -20.51 6.06 -13.51
C PRO A 150 -19.42 7.12 -13.32
N ALA A 151 -18.75 7.47 -14.41
CA ALA A 151 -17.75 8.54 -14.40
C ALA A 151 -18.38 9.84 -13.87
N GLY A 152 -17.80 10.42 -12.83
CA GLY A 152 -18.26 11.67 -12.21
C GLY A 152 -18.74 11.52 -10.77
N GLU A 153 -18.95 10.31 -10.28
CA GLU A 153 -19.22 10.08 -8.86
C GLU A 153 -17.94 9.67 -8.13
N ASN A 154 -17.69 10.30 -7.00
CA ASN A 154 -16.53 10.01 -6.18
C ASN A 154 -16.86 8.88 -5.19
N ASN A 155 -16.52 7.66 -5.56
CA ASN A 155 -16.60 6.52 -4.64
C ASN A 155 -15.21 6.18 -4.11
N VAL A 156 -15.13 5.89 -2.84
CA VAL A 156 -13.90 5.45 -2.18
C VAL A 156 -14.04 4.02 -1.70
N MET A 157 -13.04 3.22 -2.02
CA MET A 157 -12.85 1.91 -1.43
C MET A 157 -11.78 2.00 -0.35
N LEU A 158 -12.10 1.56 0.86
CA LEU A 158 -11.19 1.61 2.00
C LEU A 158 -10.51 0.25 2.22
N SER A 159 -9.22 0.26 2.49
CA SER A 159 -8.54 -0.92 3.01
C SER A 159 -8.97 -1.19 4.46
N GLN A 160 -8.85 -2.45 4.91
CA GLN A 160 -9.12 -2.81 6.30
C GLN A 160 -8.30 -1.97 7.27
N ALA A 161 -7.02 -1.73 6.95
CA ALA A 161 -6.15 -0.89 7.76
C ALA A 161 -6.66 0.56 7.90
N ALA A 162 -7.22 1.14 6.83
CA ALA A 162 -7.83 2.46 6.88
C ALA A 162 -9.09 2.47 7.77
N VAL A 163 -9.94 1.45 7.65
CA VAL A 163 -11.12 1.28 8.49
C VAL A 163 -10.74 1.19 9.97
N ASP A 164 -9.71 0.41 10.29
CA ASP A 164 -9.24 0.24 11.67
C ASP A 164 -8.66 1.54 12.24
N ARG A 165 -7.96 2.32 11.42
CA ARG A 165 -7.47 3.66 11.82
C ARG A 165 -8.62 4.63 12.11
N PHE A 166 -9.68 4.62 11.29
CA PHE A 166 -10.88 5.40 11.56
C PHE A 166 -11.56 4.96 12.83
N LYS A 167 -11.80 3.66 13.03
CA LYS A 167 -12.43 3.12 14.25
C LYS A 167 -11.64 3.44 15.51
N LYS A 168 -10.31 3.46 15.43
CA LYS A 168 -9.46 3.84 16.56
C LYS A 168 -9.68 5.30 17.00
N ARG A 169 -9.95 6.21 16.06
CA ARG A 169 -10.19 7.64 16.33
C ARG A 169 -11.67 7.96 16.56
N MET A 170 -12.56 7.22 15.92
CA MET A 170 -14.00 7.36 16.00
C MET A 170 -14.62 5.98 16.13
N PRO A 171 -14.90 5.51 17.36
CA PRO A 171 -15.50 4.18 17.58
C PRO A 171 -16.84 3.95 16.88
N THR A 172 -17.59 5.04 16.62
CA THR A 172 -18.87 5.02 15.89
C THR A 172 -18.72 5.00 14.37
N PHE A 173 -17.49 4.96 13.84
CA PHE A 173 -17.25 4.93 12.41
C PHE A 173 -17.88 3.69 11.76
N SER A 174 -18.67 3.92 10.73
CA SER A 174 -19.23 2.89 9.86
C SER A 174 -18.84 3.15 8.41
N LEU A 175 -18.99 2.13 7.55
CA LEU A 175 -18.76 2.30 6.12
C LEU A 175 -19.82 3.20 5.44
N ASP A 176 -20.86 3.62 6.14
CA ASP A 176 -21.87 4.56 5.65
C ASP A 176 -21.57 6.01 6.05
N THR A 177 -20.51 6.21 6.88
CA THR A 177 -20.09 7.55 7.28
C THR A 177 -19.54 8.30 6.06
N PRO A 178 -20.08 9.48 5.71
CA PRO A 178 -19.56 10.27 4.60
C PRO A 178 -18.12 10.70 4.89
N LEU A 179 -17.29 10.63 3.85
CA LEU A 179 -15.90 11.05 3.90
C LEU A 179 -15.69 12.26 3.01
N SER A 180 -14.78 13.12 3.41
CA SER A 180 -14.32 14.26 2.62
C SER A 180 -12.80 14.24 2.51
N TYR A 181 -12.24 14.91 1.50
CA TYR A 181 -10.82 15.22 1.52
C TYR A 181 -10.57 16.29 2.60
N TYR A 182 -9.56 16.06 3.42
CA TYR A 182 -9.22 17.00 4.49
C TYR A 182 -8.98 18.41 3.95
N GLY A 183 -9.75 19.38 4.44
CA GLY A 183 -9.70 20.78 3.99
C GLY A 183 -10.62 21.13 2.82
N ASP A 184 -11.29 20.15 2.22
CA ASP A 184 -12.31 20.40 1.19
C ASP A 184 -13.65 19.77 1.61
N THR A 185 -14.48 20.56 2.26
CA THR A 185 -15.80 20.15 2.74
C THR A 185 -16.84 20.02 1.62
N THR A 186 -16.49 20.42 0.40
CA THR A 186 -17.39 20.38 -0.75
C THR A 186 -17.34 19.06 -1.52
N SER A 187 -16.26 18.31 -1.41
CA SER A 187 -16.11 17.00 -2.07
C SER A 187 -16.48 15.86 -1.12
N VAL A 188 -17.77 15.61 -0.98
CA VAL A 188 -18.26 14.44 -0.26
C VAL A 188 -17.99 13.18 -1.10
N VAL A 189 -17.35 12.21 -0.47
CA VAL A 189 -16.99 10.95 -1.11
C VAL A 189 -17.82 9.84 -0.49
N THR A 190 -18.55 9.10 -1.31
CA THR A 190 -19.34 7.95 -0.88
C THR A 190 -18.47 6.70 -0.84
N GLN A 191 -18.66 5.85 0.16
CA GLN A 191 -17.91 4.61 0.25
C GLN A 191 -18.57 3.54 -0.62
N GLY A 192 -17.82 3.09 -1.63
CA GLY A 192 -18.30 2.07 -2.57
C GLY A 192 -18.03 0.64 -2.13
N GLY A 193 -17.15 0.42 -1.16
CA GLY A 193 -16.79 -0.92 -0.73
C GLY A 193 -15.55 -0.96 0.16
N LYS A 194 -15.10 -2.18 0.50
CA LYS A 194 -13.93 -2.43 1.33
C LYS A 194 -13.03 -3.49 0.70
N ILE A 195 -11.73 -3.27 0.72
CA ILE A 195 -10.71 -4.23 0.30
C ILE A 195 -10.15 -4.91 1.54
N GLU A 196 -10.07 -6.24 1.54
CA GLU A 196 -9.55 -7.00 2.68
C GLU A 196 -8.08 -6.73 2.93
N ALA A 197 -7.25 -6.80 1.89
CA ALA A 197 -5.82 -6.54 1.98
C ALA A 197 -5.31 -5.88 0.71
N PHE A 198 -4.55 -4.81 0.88
CA PHE A 198 -3.87 -4.14 -0.22
C PHE A 198 -2.52 -3.61 0.25
N ARG A 199 -1.47 -3.91 -0.49
CA ARG A 199 -0.12 -3.39 -0.23
C ARG A 199 0.38 -2.65 -1.44
N SER A 200 0.53 -1.36 -1.30
CA SER A 200 1.03 -0.50 -2.39
C SER A 200 2.53 -0.63 -2.62
N TYR A 201 3.27 -1.13 -1.64
CA TYR A 201 4.71 -1.41 -1.74
C TYR A 201 5.06 -2.77 -1.18
N ARG A 202 6.11 -3.38 -1.77
CA ARG A 202 6.64 -4.64 -1.28
C ARG A 202 7.39 -4.47 0.06
N TYR A 203 7.95 -3.29 0.32
CA TYR A 203 8.83 -2.99 1.44
C TYR A 203 8.34 -1.83 2.32
N GLY A 204 7.06 -1.52 2.35
CA GLY A 204 6.49 -0.46 3.17
C GLY A 204 5.56 -0.98 4.25
N SER A 205 5.43 -0.22 5.36
CA SER A 205 4.30 -0.34 6.28
C SER A 205 3.07 0.27 5.61
N ASP A 206 1.98 -0.45 5.60
CA ASP A 206 0.66 0.08 5.19
C ASP A 206 0.16 1.13 6.18
#